data_df175aed9c523aa60e0ab64a63bbeb56
#
_entry.id   df175aed9c523aa60e0ab64a63bbeb56
#
_cell.length_a   1.000
_cell.length_b   1.000
_cell.length_c   1.000
_cell.angle_alpha   90.00
_cell.angle_beta   90.00
_cell.angle_gamma   90.00
#
_symmetry.space_group_name_H-M   'P 1'
#
loop_
_entity.id
_entity.type
_entity.pdbx_description
1 polymer ?
#
loop_
_entity_poly.entity_id
_entity_poly.type
_entity_poly.pdbx_seq_one_letter_code
_entity_poly.pdbx_strand_id
1 'polypeptide(L)'
;MMAPTEILARQHFATITRMLDGMGVKVAILTGASKARERRLALEGIASGEVHILIGTHALIEDRVQFANLGFVVIDEQHRFGVEQRARLWTKNEQPPHILVMTATPIPRTLAMTLYGDLDVSVIDELPPGRRPIKTVHYTDAARLRLFGFMKQEIAKGRQVYVVYPLIKESEAMDYKDLTDGYEAISRDFPLPEYVTTICHGKMKPADKEESMRQFKSGEADIMVATSVIEVGVDVPNATVMVIESAERFGLSQLHQLRGRVGRGGEQSYCILMSGEKLSKESRARLDAMCETNDGFRLAELDLKLRGAGDINGTLQSGMAFDLKIANPTLDVQILTVSREAAAGILSGDRGLSLPEHRGLRELRRRYSGREEIDFSMIS
;
A
#
# COMPACT_ATOMS: atom_id res chain seq x y z
N MET A 1 -3.68 -3.39 -16.16
CA MET A 1 -3.28 -3.42 -14.73
C MET A 1 -2.51 -2.16 -14.41
N MET A 2 -2.88 -1.46 -13.34
CA MET A 2 -2.29 -0.19 -12.93
C MET A 2 -1.50 -0.37 -11.64
N ALA A 3 -0.25 0.10 -11.62
CA ALA A 3 0.66 0.06 -10.49
C ALA A 3 1.09 1.49 -10.10
N PRO A 4 1.34 1.78 -8.82
CA PRO A 4 1.63 3.15 -8.36
C PRO A 4 3.03 3.65 -8.78
N THR A 5 3.96 2.76 -9.07
CA THR A 5 5.33 3.11 -9.46
C THR A 5 5.78 2.32 -10.68
N GLU A 6 6.77 2.87 -11.39
CA GLU A 6 7.37 2.22 -12.54
C GLU A 6 8.05 0.89 -12.18
N ILE A 7 8.69 0.84 -11.02
CA ILE A 7 9.36 -0.39 -10.52
C ILE A 7 8.34 -1.52 -10.37
N LEU A 8 7.19 -1.24 -9.74
CA LEU A 8 6.11 -2.23 -9.61
C LEU A 8 5.51 -2.62 -10.96
N ALA A 9 5.28 -1.63 -11.85
CA ALA A 9 4.77 -1.92 -13.18
C ALA A 9 5.70 -2.87 -13.94
N ARG A 10 7.02 -2.66 -13.87
CA ARG A 10 8.03 -3.53 -14.48
C ARG A 10 8.08 -4.93 -13.84
N GLN A 11 7.93 -5.02 -12.52
CA GLN A 11 7.85 -6.31 -11.82
C GLN A 11 6.60 -7.10 -12.22
N HIS A 12 5.45 -6.46 -12.24
CA HIS A 12 4.21 -7.09 -12.72
C HIS A 12 4.34 -7.53 -14.17
N PHE A 13 4.92 -6.68 -15.04
CA PHE A 13 5.15 -7.01 -16.43
C PHE A 13 6.02 -8.25 -16.59
N ALA A 14 7.16 -8.30 -15.91
CA ALA A 14 8.06 -9.45 -15.97
C ALA A 14 7.41 -10.74 -15.44
N THR A 15 6.66 -10.64 -14.33
CA THR A 15 6.00 -11.79 -13.72
C THR A 15 4.86 -12.32 -14.57
N ILE A 16 3.98 -11.44 -15.06
CA ILE A 16 2.80 -11.82 -15.86
C ILE A 16 3.26 -12.35 -17.23
N THR A 17 4.24 -11.70 -17.87
CA THR A 17 4.80 -12.21 -19.15
C THR A 17 5.34 -13.62 -19.00
N ARG A 18 6.10 -13.88 -17.92
CA ARG A 18 6.63 -15.23 -17.64
C ARG A 18 5.54 -16.26 -17.37
N MET A 19 4.48 -15.88 -16.65
CA MET A 19 3.36 -16.78 -16.33
C MET A 19 2.54 -17.15 -17.58
N LEU A 20 2.46 -16.23 -18.55
CA LEU A 20 1.68 -16.40 -19.76
C LEU A 20 2.52 -16.85 -20.97
N ASP A 21 3.78 -17.18 -20.73
CA ASP A 21 4.68 -17.65 -21.80
C ASP A 21 4.13 -18.91 -22.48
N GLY A 22 4.13 -18.92 -23.80
CA GLY A 22 3.55 -20.01 -24.60
C GLY A 22 2.02 -20.01 -24.72
N MET A 23 1.28 -19.12 -24.04
CA MET A 23 -0.20 -19.07 -24.10
C MET A 23 -0.75 -18.19 -25.24
N GLY A 24 0.10 -17.54 -26.03
CA GLY A 24 -0.34 -16.64 -27.11
C GLY A 24 -0.91 -15.30 -26.60
N VAL A 25 -0.79 -15.00 -25.30
CA VAL A 25 -1.29 -13.74 -24.70
C VAL A 25 -0.18 -12.68 -24.81
N LYS A 26 -0.46 -11.58 -25.51
CA LYS A 26 0.46 -10.46 -25.65
C LYS A 26 0.32 -9.48 -24.50
N VAL A 27 1.42 -9.20 -23.80
CA VAL A 27 1.52 -8.26 -22.68
C VAL A 27 2.37 -7.07 -23.11
N ALA A 28 1.95 -5.85 -22.82
CA ALA A 28 2.72 -4.63 -23.05
C ALA A 28 2.83 -3.81 -21.77
N ILE A 29 3.84 -2.93 -21.73
CA ILE A 29 4.06 -1.99 -20.61
C ILE A 29 4.00 -0.55 -21.11
N LEU A 30 3.35 0.32 -20.33
CA LEU A 30 3.25 1.75 -20.59
C LEU A 30 3.49 2.55 -19.31
N THR A 31 4.64 3.23 -19.22
CA THR A 31 5.01 4.07 -18.09
C THR A 31 5.42 5.48 -18.55
N GLY A 32 5.67 6.38 -17.62
CA GLY A 32 6.20 7.70 -17.93
C GLY A 32 7.54 7.68 -18.67
N ALA A 33 8.40 6.70 -18.34
CA ALA A 33 9.73 6.52 -18.95
C ALA A 33 9.74 5.68 -20.24
N SER A 34 8.60 5.18 -20.72
CA SER A 34 8.52 4.42 -21.96
C SER A 34 9.00 5.25 -23.16
N LYS A 35 9.93 4.71 -23.95
CA LYS A 35 10.45 5.37 -25.15
C LYS A 35 9.35 5.59 -26.18
N ALA A 36 9.47 6.61 -27.00
CA ALA A 36 8.44 7.00 -27.97
C ALA A 36 7.99 5.83 -28.89
N ARG A 37 8.92 4.98 -29.35
CA ARG A 37 8.60 3.81 -30.17
C ARG A 37 7.82 2.75 -29.39
N GLU A 38 8.25 2.44 -28.19
CA GLU A 38 7.59 1.44 -27.31
C GLU A 38 6.17 1.91 -26.94
N ARG A 39 6.05 3.19 -26.58
CA ARG A 39 4.78 3.83 -26.28
C ARG A 39 3.81 3.73 -27.47
N ARG A 40 4.26 4.06 -28.69
CA ARG A 40 3.44 3.97 -29.89
C ARG A 40 2.96 2.55 -30.14
N LEU A 41 3.86 1.56 -30.10
CA LEU A 41 3.50 0.15 -30.31
C LEU A 41 2.50 -0.37 -29.25
N ALA A 42 2.66 0.03 -27.99
CA ALA A 42 1.72 -0.34 -26.92
C ALA A 42 0.33 0.27 -27.16
N LEU A 43 0.25 1.56 -27.56
CA LEU A 43 -1.00 2.25 -27.84
C LEU A 43 -1.71 1.68 -29.07
N GLU A 44 -0.99 1.46 -30.17
CA GLU A 44 -1.54 0.86 -31.40
C GLU A 44 -2.02 -0.58 -31.12
N GLY A 45 -1.23 -1.37 -30.39
CA GLY A 45 -1.56 -2.77 -30.06
C GLY A 45 -2.79 -2.90 -29.16
N ILE A 46 -2.98 -1.99 -28.17
CA ILE A 46 -4.16 -2.06 -27.30
C ILE A 46 -5.42 -1.53 -27.98
N ALA A 47 -5.28 -0.54 -28.88
CA ALA A 47 -6.38 -0.01 -29.67
C ALA A 47 -6.86 -0.97 -30.77
N SER A 48 -5.95 -1.79 -31.32
CA SER A 48 -6.28 -2.83 -32.30
C SER A 48 -6.78 -4.14 -31.66
N GLY A 49 -6.59 -4.34 -30.35
CA GLY A 49 -6.86 -5.60 -29.67
C GLY A 49 -5.76 -6.66 -29.84
N GLU A 50 -4.62 -6.33 -30.46
CA GLU A 50 -3.47 -7.23 -30.57
C GLU A 50 -2.78 -7.45 -29.22
N VAL A 51 -2.69 -6.41 -28.39
CA VAL A 51 -2.23 -6.48 -27.00
C VAL A 51 -3.43 -6.81 -26.11
N HIS A 52 -3.32 -7.88 -25.34
CA HIS A 52 -4.38 -8.37 -24.46
C HIS A 52 -4.30 -7.79 -23.04
N ILE A 53 -3.06 -7.55 -22.56
CA ILE A 53 -2.82 -7.01 -21.22
C ILE A 53 -1.89 -5.82 -21.31
N LEU A 54 -2.35 -4.66 -20.83
CA LEU A 54 -1.54 -3.46 -20.71
C LEU A 54 -1.24 -3.21 -19.23
N ILE A 55 0.04 -3.13 -18.87
CA ILE A 55 0.50 -2.86 -17.52
C ILE A 55 1.18 -1.50 -17.50
N GLY A 56 0.93 -0.69 -16.46
CA GLY A 56 1.59 0.62 -16.40
C GLY A 56 1.26 1.39 -15.13
N THR A 57 1.61 2.66 -15.16
CA THR A 57 1.36 3.60 -14.08
C THR A 57 0.15 4.50 -14.41
N HIS A 58 0.08 5.68 -13.82
CA HIS A 58 -0.92 6.72 -14.16
C HIS A 58 -0.98 7.04 -15.68
N ALA A 59 0.03 6.69 -16.44
CA ALA A 59 0.00 6.83 -17.90
C ALA A 59 -1.17 6.09 -18.58
N LEU A 60 -1.72 5.06 -17.93
CA LEU A 60 -2.88 4.30 -18.45
C LEU A 60 -4.19 5.09 -18.42
N ILE A 61 -4.27 6.12 -17.59
CA ILE A 61 -5.48 6.95 -17.42
C ILE A 61 -5.55 8.05 -18.48
N GLU A 62 -4.43 8.37 -19.15
CA GLU A 62 -4.37 9.42 -20.15
C GLU A 62 -5.39 9.19 -21.26
N ASP A 63 -6.01 10.28 -21.77
CA ASP A 63 -7.10 10.19 -22.77
C ASP A 63 -6.68 9.54 -24.09
N ARG A 64 -5.38 9.62 -24.42
CA ARG A 64 -4.80 8.98 -25.61
C ARG A 64 -4.72 7.45 -25.51
N VAL A 65 -4.91 6.88 -24.32
CA VAL A 65 -4.95 5.42 -24.14
C VAL A 65 -6.37 4.96 -24.40
N GLN A 66 -6.60 4.38 -25.56
CA GLN A 66 -7.90 3.84 -25.96
C GLN A 66 -7.79 2.32 -26.09
N PHE A 67 -8.77 1.64 -25.54
CA PHE A 67 -8.84 0.18 -25.54
C PHE A 67 -9.85 -0.30 -26.61
N ALA A 68 -9.51 -1.35 -27.35
CA ALA A 68 -10.45 -1.97 -28.25
C ALA A 68 -11.68 -2.52 -27.53
N ASN A 69 -11.46 -3.16 -26.37
CA ASN A 69 -12.52 -3.68 -25.51
C ASN A 69 -11.95 -3.90 -24.10
N LEU A 70 -12.14 -2.94 -23.18
CA LEU A 70 -11.66 -3.03 -21.80
C LEU A 70 -12.68 -3.81 -20.95
N GLY A 71 -12.41 -5.09 -20.69
CA GLY A 71 -13.29 -5.94 -19.88
C GLY A 71 -12.90 -6.06 -18.42
N PHE A 72 -11.58 -5.89 -18.08
CA PHE A 72 -11.10 -6.06 -16.71
C PHE A 72 -9.99 -5.09 -16.36
N VAL A 73 -10.09 -4.46 -15.20
CA VAL A 73 -9.11 -3.52 -14.64
C VAL A 73 -8.60 -4.03 -13.31
N VAL A 74 -7.30 -4.03 -13.13
CA VAL A 74 -6.66 -4.32 -11.84
C VAL A 74 -5.91 -3.08 -11.38
N ILE A 75 -6.19 -2.60 -10.17
CA ILE A 75 -5.53 -1.45 -9.54
C ILE A 75 -4.79 -1.94 -8.31
N ASP A 76 -3.47 -1.89 -8.34
CA ASP A 76 -2.62 -2.27 -7.21
C ASP A 76 -2.31 -1.04 -6.34
N GLU A 77 -2.29 -1.23 -5.01
CA GLU A 77 -2.05 -0.18 -4.01
C GLU A 77 -2.94 1.05 -4.20
N GLN A 78 -4.26 0.82 -4.20
CA GLN A 78 -5.27 1.84 -4.54
C GLN A 78 -5.11 3.17 -3.79
N HIS A 79 -4.59 3.14 -2.55
CA HIS A 79 -4.41 4.34 -1.74
C HIS A 79 -3.45 5.38 -2.35
N ARG A 80 -2.71 5.00 -3.38
CA ARG A 80 -1.82 5.89 -4.16
C ARG A 80 -2.52 6.58 -5.34
N PHE A 81 -3.80 6.25 -5.59
CA PHE A 81 -4.58 6.83 -6.69
C PHE A 81 -5.78 7.59 -6.17
N GLY A 82 -6.00 8.80 -6.67
CA GLY A 82 -7.18 9.60 -6.34
C GLY A 82 -8.49 8.97 -6.87
N VAL A 83 -9.61 9.34 -6.26
CA VAL A 83 -10.95 8.87 -6.67
C VAL A 83 -11.25 9.21 -8.13
N GLU A 84 -10.95 10.45 -8.55
CA GLU A 84 -11.13 10.90 -9.94
C GLU A 84 -10.31 10.10 -10.95
N GLN A 85 -9.07 9.71 -10.56
CA GLN A 85 -8.21 8.92 -11.44
C GLN A 85 -8.77 7.52 -11.68
N ARG A 86 -9.41 6.93 -10.68
CA ARG A 86 -10.09 5.64 -10.80
C ARG A 86 -11.35 5.75 -11.65
N ALA A 87 -12.16 6.78 -11.41
CA ALA A 87 -13.39 7.04 -12.16
C ALA A 87 -13.13 7.15 -13.68
N ARG A 88 -12.00 7.71 -14.10
CA ARG A 88 -11.63 7.77 -15.52
C ARG A 88 -11.43 6.42 -16.20
N LEU A 89 -11.13 5.36 -15.45
CA LEU A 89 -11.01 4.00 -16.01
C LEU A 89 -12.38 3.41 -16.34
N TRP A 90 -13.43 3.76 -15.58
CA TRP A 90 -14.79 3.31 -15.85
C TRP A 90 -15.37 3.87 -17.16
N THR A 91 -14.96 5.09 -17.51
CA THR A 91 -15.46 5.77 -18.72
C THR A 91 -14.65 5.44 -19.99
N LYS A 92 -13.65 4.57 -19.90
CA LYS A 92 -12.78 4.18 -21.03
C LYS A 92 -13.43 3.19 -22.00
N ASN A 93 -14.59 2.65 -21.67
CA ASN A 93 -15.36 1.74 -22.53
C ASN A 93 -16.84 2.06 -22.43
N GLU A 94 -17.61 1.69 -23.47
CA GLU A 94 -19.08 1.87 -23.49
C GLU A 94 -19.76 1.03 -22.38
N GLN A 95 -19.27 -0.19 -22.14
CA GLN A 95 -19.67 -1.01 -21.03
C GLN A 95 -18.62 -0.91 -19.91
N PRO A 96 -19.00 -0.59 -18.66
CA PRO A 96 -18.06 -0.54 -17.55
C PRO A 96 -17.30 -1.84 -17.39
N PRO A 97 -15.96 -1.81 -17.25
CA PRO A 97 -15.17 -3.01 -17.03
C PRO A 97 -15.36 -3.53 -15.60
N HIS A 98 -15.13 -4.82 -15.39
CA HIS A 98 -14.95 -5.35 -14.05
C HIS A 98 -13.68 -4.78 -13.42
N ILE A 99 -13.74 -4.38 -12.13
CA ILE A 99 -12.60 -3.73 -11.46
C ILE A 99 -12.21 -4.51 -10.21
N LEU A 100 -10.95 -4.93 -10.15
CA LEU A 100 -10.31 -5.47 -8.97
C LEU A 100 -9.38 -4.42 -8.37
N VAL A 101 -9.67 -4.03 -7.16
CA VAL A 101 -8.82 -3.10 -6.40
C VAL A 101 -8.08 -3.88 -5.34
N MET A 102 -6.76 -3.72 -5.29
CA MET A 102 -5.91 -4.40 -4.33
C MET A 102 -5.21 -3.39 -3.43
N THR A 103 -5.02 -3.74 -2.18
CA THR A 103 -4.23 -2.96 -1.24
C THR A 103 -3.53 -3.87 -0.24
N ALA A 104 -2.26 -3.58 0.04
CA ALA A 104 -1.53 -4.20 1.14
C ALA A 104 -1.73 -3.47 2.47
N THR A 105 -2.35 -2.28 2.46
CA THR A 105 -2.74 -1.59 3.68
C THR A 105 -4.03 -2.21 4.19
N PRO A 106 -4.00 -2.91 5.33
CA PRO A 106 -5.21 -3.48 5.89
C PRO A 106 -6.21 -2.37 6.19
N ILE A 107 -7.39 -2.46 5.61
CA ILE A 107 -8.52 -1.59 5.95
C ILE A 107 -9.40 -2.41 6.89
N PRO A 108 -9.76 -1.92 8.08
CA PRO A 108 -10.69 -2.63 8.94
C PRO A 108 -11.90 -3.09 8.12
N ARG A 109 -12.28 -4.36 8.24
CA ARG A 109 -13.39 -4.94 7.44
C ARG A 109 -14.64 -4.08 7.49
N THR A 110 -14.91 -3.51 8.64
CA THR A 110 -16.04 -2.64 8.92
C THR A 110 -15.98 -1.31 8.18
N LEU A 111 -14.80 -0.71 8.14
CA LEU A 111 -14.57 0.51 7.39
C LEU A 111 -14.64 0.23 5.88
N ALA A 112 -14.11 -0.90 5.43
CA ALA A 112 -14.22 -1.32 4.04
C ALA A 112 -15.68 -1.51 3.60
N MET A 113 -16.50 -2.15 4.42
CA MET A 113 -17.94 -2.32 4.19
C MET A 113 -18.71 -1.00 4.13
N THR A 114 -18.22 0.03 4.80
CA THR A 114 -18.87 1.35 4.85
C THR A 114 -18.40 2.24 3.72
N LEU A 115 -17.09 2.24 3.44
CA LEU A 115 -16.47 3.06 2.39
C LEU A 115 -16.74 2.54 0.99
N TYR A 116 -16.87 1.23 0.85
CA TYR A 116 -17.01 0.53 -0.43
C TYR A 116 -18.27 -0.33 -0.41
N GLY A 117 -19.40 0.26 0.03
CA GLY A 117 -20.65 -0.44 0.24
C GLY A 117 -21.21 -1.17 -1.00
N ASP A 118 -20.76 -0.77 -2.16
CA ASP A 118 -21.07 -1.31 -3.50
C ASP A 118 -20.02 -2.33 -4.00
N LEU A 119 -18.91 -2.52 -3.27
CA LEU A 119 -17.86 -3.48 -3.63
C LEU A 119 -17.92 -4.74 -2.77
N ASP A 120 -17.70 -5.88 -3.40
CA ASP A 120 -17.43 -7.14 -2.73
C ASP A 120 -16.00 -7.15 -2.19
N VAL A 121 -15.83 -7.56 -0.93
CA VAL A 121 -14.53 -7.59 -0.27
C VAL A 121 -14.07 -9.01 -0.08
N SER A 122 -12.92 -9.35 -0.68
CA SER A 122 -12.19 -10.59 -0.44
C SER A 122 -10.94 -10.32 0.37
N VAL A 123 -10.68 -11.17 1.35
CA VAL A 123 -9.54 -11.02 2.27
C VAL A 123 -8.60 -12.21 2.12
N ILE A 124 -7.29 -11.92 1.96
CA ILE A 124 -6.23 -12.92 2.07
C ILE A 124 -5.65 -12.77 3.47
N ASP A 125 -5.95 -13.72 4.35
CA ASP A 125 -5.60 -13.69 5.77
C ASP A 125 -4.57 -14.76 6.18
N GLU A 126 -4.10 -15.55 5.22
CA GLU A 126 -3.06 -16.55 5.43
C GLU A 126 -1.73 -16.15 4.79
N LEU A 127 -0.64 -16.55 5.42
CA LEU A 127 0.69 -16.40 4.83
C LEU A 127 0.92 -17.48 3.75
N PRO A 128 1.63 -17.16 2.66
CA PRO A 128 2.05 -18.15 1.70
C PRO A 128 2.86 -19.27 2.35
N PRO A 129 2.78 -20.52 1.83
CA PRO A 129 3.54 -21.64 2.35
C PRO A 129 5.03 -21.34 2.46
N GLY A 130 5.64 -21.75 3.58
CA GLY A 130 7.08 -21.56 3.85
C GLY A 130 7.46 -20.19 4.43
N ARG A 131 6.56 -19.23 4.52
CA ARG A 131 6.82 -17.97 5.23
C ARG A 131 6.75 -18.14 6.74
N ARG A 132 7.67 -17.46 7.45
CA ARG A 132 7.69 -17.42 8.91
C ARG A 132 7.17 -16.08 9.41
N PRO A 133 6.46 -16.04 10.55
CA PRO A 133 6.11 -14.78 11.20
C PRO A 133 7.35 -13.95 11.50
N ILE A 134 7.28 -12.63 11.23
CA ILE A 134 8.37 -11.71 11.48
C ILE A 134 8.43 -11.44 12.99
N LYS A 135 9.62 -11.60 13.59
CA LYS A 135 9.85 -11.23 14.99
C LYS A 135 10.05 -9.74 15.10
N THR A 136 9.08 -9.06 15.71
CA THR A 136 9.14 -7.61 15.93
C THR A 136 9.55 -7.32 17.37
N VAL A 137 10.53 -6.43 17.56
CA VAL A 137 11.01 -5.98 18.86
C VAL A 137 11.18 -4.48 18.90
N HIS A 138 10.97 -3.88 20.05
CA HIS A 138 11.17 -2.46 20.28
C HIS A 138 12.36 -2.24 21.21
N TYR A 139 13.27 -1.34 20.81
CA TYR A 139 14.44 -0.92 21.59
C TYR A 139 14.54 0.60 21.63
N THR A 140 15.17 1.10 22.69
CA THR A 140 15.59 2.49 22.77
C THR A 140 17.05 2.64 22.31
N ASP A 141 17.50 3.88 22.12
CA ASP A 141 18.88 4.17 21.71
C ASP A 141 19.95 3.54 22.60
N ALA A 142 19.65 3.29 23.85
CA ALA A 142 20.54 2.57 24.78
C ALA A 142 20.97 1.18 24.29
N ALA A 143 20.15 0.54 23.43
CA ALA A 143 20.44 -0.79 22.88
C ALA A 143 21.19 -0.75 21.53
N ARG A 144 21.62 0.41 21.05
CA ARG A 144 22.21 0.59 19.70
C ARG A 144 23.42 -0.31 19.42
N LEU A 145 24.32 -0.43 20.38
CA LEU A 145 25.49 -1.32 20.23
C LEU A 145 25.09 -2.80 20.09
N ARG A 146 24.05 -3.21 20.82
CA ARG A 146 23.50 -4.56 20.70
C ARG A 146 22.85 -4.78 19.34
N LEU A 147 22.14 -3.78 18.82
CA LEU A 147 21.55 -3.79 17.47
C LEU A 147 22.65 -3.98 16.41
N PHE A 148 23.71 -3.20 16.47
CA PHE A 148 24.81 -3.30 15.51
C PHE A 148 25.51 -4.66 15.56
N GLY A 149 25.72 -5.21 16.78
CA GLY A 149 26.23 -6.57 16.94
C GLY A 149 25.32 -7.62 16.29
N PHE A 150 24.01 -7.48 16.43
CA PHE A 150 23.03 -8.35 15.78
C PHE A 150 23.05 -8.21 14.26
N MET A 151 23.09 -6.98 13.73
CA MET A 151 23.19 -6.74 12.28
C MET A 151 24.44 -7.40 11.69
N LYS A 152 25.61 -7.26 12.33
CA LYS A 152 26.86 -7.92 11.91
C LYS A 152 26.72 -9.45 11.87
N GLN A 153 26.05 -10.03 12.86
CA GLN A 153 25.79 -11.48 12.89
C GLN A 153 24.89 -11.94 11.74
N GLU A 154 23.87 -11.17 11.40
CA GLU A 154 22.98 -11.52 10.30
C GLU A 154 23.68 -11.33 8.93
N ILE A 155 24.47 -10.27 8.77
CA ILE A 155 25.27 -10.05 7.55
C ILE A 155 26.31 -11.16 7.37
N ALA A 156 26.98 -11.59 8.45
CA ALA A 156 27.90 -12.72 8.40
C ALA A 156 27.28 -14.05 7.95
N LYS A 157 25.94 -14.19 8.07
CA LYS A 157 25.17 -15.29 7.51
C LYS A 157 24.77 -15.07 6.04
N GLY A 158 25.26 -14.01 5.42
CA GLY A 158 24.90 -13.60 4.04
C GLY A 158 23.54 -12.92 3.93
N ARG A 159 22.97 -12.39 5.03
CA ARG A 159 21.69 -11.68 5.04
C ARG A 159 21.88 -10.19 4.79
N GLN A 160 20.82 -9.54 4.35
CA GLN A 160 20.82 -8.11 4.08
C GLN A 160 19.89 -7.35 5.05
N VAL A 161 20.22 -6.09 5.29
CA VAL A 161 19.58 -5.24 6.29
C VAL A 161 19.03 -3.98 5.66
N TYR A 162 17.76 -3.65 5.93
CA TYR A 162 17.19 -2.33 5.73
C TYR A 162 17.31 -1.49 6.99
N VAL A 163 17.72 -0.23 6.85
CA VAL A 163 17.67 0.79 7.91
C VAL A 163 16.84 1.96 7.38
N VAL A 164 15.68 2.22 7.98
CA VAL A 164 14.70 3.19 7.47
C VAL A 164 14.54 4.34 8.45
N TYR A 165 14.68 5.55 7.92
CA TYR A 165 14.48 6.82 8.62
C TYR A 165 13.13 7.45 8.25
N PRO A 166 12.44 8.12 9.19
CA PRO A 166 11.19 8.81 8.89
C PRO A 166 11.40 10.01 7.96
N LEU A 167 10.36 10.33 7.17
CA LEU A 167 10.23 11.62 6.49
C LEU A 167 9.29 12.50 7.29
N ILE A 168 9.75 13.68 7.70
CA ILE A 168 8.93 14.67 8.42
C ILE A 168 8.42 15.68 7.38
N LYS A 169 7.12 15.74 7.15
CA LYS A 169 6.49 16.62 6.16
C LYS A 169 6.77 18.10 6.38
N GLU A 170 7.11 18.52 7.62
CA GLU A 170 7.27 19.91 8.00
C GLU A 170 8.69 20.46 7.79
N SER A 171 9.68 19.61 7.56
CA SER A 171 11.09 20.05 7.38
C SER A 171 11.89 19.08 6.51
N GLU A 172 11.65 19.12 5.20
CA GLU A 172 12.41 18.31 4.22
C GLU A 172 13.95 18.44 4.35
N ALA A 173 14.44 19.59 4.83
CA ALA A 173 15.85 19.79 5.05
C ALA A 173 16.40 19.03 6.26
N MET A 174 15.61 18.94 7.36
CA MET A 174 15.96 18.15 8.54
C MET A 174 15.95 16.65 8.27
N ASP A 175 14.92 16.16 7.57
CA ASP A 175 14.79 14.75 7.20
C ASP A 175 15.98 14.25 6.38
N TYR A 176 16.42 15.09 5.44
CA TYR A 176 17.58 14.77 4.63
C TYR A 176 18.87 14.76 5.46
N LYS A 177 18.99 15.66 6.42
CA LYS A 177 20.11 15.71 7.35
C LYS A 177 20.11 14.47 8.25
N ASP A 178 18.98 14.14 8.86
CA ASP A 178 18.83 12.96 9.72
C ASP A 178 19.20 11.65 8.96
N LEU A 179 18.79 11.53 7.70
CA LEU A 179 19.15 10.41 6.84
C LEU A 179 20.66 10.38 6.56
N THR A 180 21.26 11.53 6.23
CA THR A 180 22.68 11.63 5.90
C THR A 180 23.54 11.35 7.12
N ASP A 181 23.22 11.95 8.27
CA ASP A 181 23.87 11.72 9.55
C ASP A 181 23.76 10.23 9.94
N GLY A 182 22.59 9.62 9.71
CA GLY A 182 22.35 8.19 9.92
C GLY A 182 23.17 7.30 8.99
N TYR A 183 23.25 7.65 7.71
CA TYR A 183 24.09 6.94 6.74
C TYR A 183 25.58 7.01 7.11
N GLU A 184 26.05 8.19 7.52
CA GLU A 184 27.43 8.37 7.97
C GLU A 184 27.73 7.57 9.26
N ALA A 185 26.77 7.53 10.20
CA ALA A 185 26.90 6.74 11.42
C ALA A 185 26.97 5.23 11.10
N ILE A 186 26.09 4.73 10.25
CA ILE A 186 26.11 3.32 9.80
C ILE A 186 27.43 3.02 9.08
N SER A 187 27.86 3.87 8.13
CA SER A 187 29.11 3.65 7.38
C SER A 187 30.35 3.65 8.24
N ARG A 188 30.33 4.35 9.39
CA ARG A 188 31.41 4.35 10.39
C ARG A 188 31.49 3.02 11.15
N ASP A 189 30.32 2.48 11.55
CA ASP A 189 30.24 1.23 12.32
C ASP A 189 30.31 -0.02 11.41
N PHE A 190 30.02 0.15 10.10
CA PHE A 190 30.09 -0.85 9.06
C PHE A 190 31.00 -0.39 7.90
N PRO A 191 32.34 -0.33 8.14
CA PRO A 191 33.27 0.24 7.20
C PRO A 191 33.52 -0.68 5.99
N LEU A 192 33.83 -0.04 4.85
CA LEU A 192 34.40 -0.73 3.70
C LEU A 192 35.82 -1.27 4.02
N PRO A 193 36.25 -2.36 3.41
CA PRO A 193 35.56 -3.19 2.43
C PRO A 193 34.70 -4.31 3.04
N GLU A 194 34.66 -4.41 4.37
CA GLU A 194 33.99 -5.51 5.07
C GLU A 194 32.48 -5.47 4.91
N TYR A 195 31.91 -4.25 4.86
CA TYR A 195 30.47 -4.03 4.67
C TYR A 195 30.22 -3.01 3.58
N VAL A 196 29.27 -3.29 2.71
CA VAL A 196 28.85 -2.36 1.65
C VAL A 196 27.49 -1.77 2.01
N THR A 197 27.47 -0.45 2.23
CA THR A 197 26.24 0.29 2.54
C THR A 197 25.82 1.15 1.36
N THR A 198 24.57 1.07 0.95
CA THR A 198 23.97 1.91 -0.07
C THR A 198 22.85 2.78 0.51
N ILE A 199 22.52 3.88 -0.18
CA ILE A 199 21.47 4.83 0.25
C ILE A 199 20.38 4.95 -0.81
N CYS A 200 19.12 5.08 -0.38
CA CYS A 200 17.99 5.29 -1.27
C CYS A 200 16.96 6.24 -0.68
N HIS A 201 16.70 7.38 -1.33
CA HIS A 201 15.73 8.37 -0.88
C HIS A 201 15.03 9.11 -2.04
N GLY A 202 13.94 9.82 -1.72
CA GLY A 202 13.05 10.46 -2.70
C GLY A 202 13.73 11.47 -3.63
N LYS A 203 14.74 12.21 -3.13
CA LYS A 203 15.45 13.29 -3.87
C LYS A 203 16.55 12.79 -4.82
N MET A 204 16.91 11.50 -4.78
CA MET A 204 17.89 10.94 -5.71
C MET A 204 17.39 10.99 -7.15
N LYS A 205 18.32 11.18 -8.08
CA LYS A 205 18.02 11.02 -9.51
C LYS A 205 17.54 9.59 -9.78
N PRO A 206 16.64 9.38 -10.73
CA PRO A 206 16.12 8.04 -11.03
C PRO A 206 17.22 7.01 -11.28
N ALA A 207 18.28 7.36 -12.02
CA ALA A 207 19.39 6.48 -12.32
C ALA A 207 20.17 6.05 -11.06
N ASP A 208 20.45 6.99 -10.14
CA ASP A 208 21.18 6.71 -8.89
C ASP A 208 20.34 5.81 -7.96
N LYS A 209 19.03 6.06 -7.93
CA LYS A 209 18.08 5.23 -7.18
C LYS A 209 18.01 3.81 -7.73
N GLU A 210 17.96 3.67 -9.05
CA GLU A 210 17.94 2.38 -9.74
C GLU A 210 19.23 1.60 -9.49
N GLU A 211 20.39 2.26 -9.51
CA GLU A 211 21.68 1.66 -9.21
C GLU A 211 21.78 1.20 -7.75
N SER A 212 21.40 2.04 -6.77
CA SER A 212 21.37 1.64 -5.35
C SER A 212 20.49 0.42 -5.12
N MET A 213 19.31 0.39 -5.76
CA MET A 213 18.39 -0.73 -5.68
C MET A 213 18.97 -1.99 -6.37
N ARG A 214 19.68 -1.85 -7.49
CA ARG A 214 20.35 -2.95 -8.17
C ARG A 214 21.40 -3.58 -7.27
N GLN A 215 22.30 -2.77 -6.70
CA GLN A 215 23.37 -3.23 -5.79
C GLN A 215 22.80 -4.01 -4.60
N PHE A 216 21.72 -3.51 -4.00
CA PHE A 216 21.11 -4.19 -2.88
C PHE A 216 20.38 -5.46 -3.32
N LYS A 217 19.67 -5.47 -4.44
CA LYS A 217 18.97 -6.64 -4.96
C LYS A 217 19.92 -7.75 -5.42
N SER A 218 21.10 -7.39 -5.99
CA SER A 218 22.11 -8.36 -6.40
C SER A 218 22.93 -8.94 -5.24
N GLY A 219 22.80 -8.38 -4.03
CA GLY A 219 23.61 -8.77 -2.86
C GLY A 219 25.01 -8.13 -2.85
N GLU A 220 25.27 -7.16 -3.73
CA GLU A 220 26.52 -6.36 -3.69
C GLU A 220 26.56 -5.43 -2.50
N ALA A 221 25.42 -4.98 -2.01
CA ALA A 221 25.31 -4.18 -0.79
C ALA A 221 24.66 -4.99 0.33
N ASP A 222 25.23 -4.92 1.52
CA ASP A 222 24.76 -5.60 2.74
C ASP A 222 23.67 -4.81 3.46
N ILE A 223 23.79 -3.48 3.43
CA ILE A 223 22.91 -2.56 4.14
C ILE A 223 22.34 -1.54 3.17
N MET A 224 21.03 -1.34 3.21
CA MET A 224 20.36 -0.23 2.56
C MET A 224 19.82 0.75 3.58
N VAL A 225 20.34 1.95 3.58
CA VAL A 225 19.82 3.07 4.38
C VAL A 225 18.84 3.86 3.51
N ALA A 226 17.62 4.07 4.00
CA ALA A 226 16.61 4.71 3.19
C ALA A 226 15.59 5.50 3.99
N THR A 227 14.81 6.32 3.28
CA THR A 227 13.57 6.89 3.80
C THR A 227 12.39 5.98 3.51
N SER A 228 11.18 6.38 3.94
CA SER A 228 9.93 5.65 3.70
C SER A 228 9.61 5.34 2.20
N VAL A 229 10.43 5.84 1.27
CA VAL A 229 10.32 5.53 -0.18
C VAL A 229 10.41 4.04 -0.48
N ILE A 230 11.02 3.24 0.42
CA ILE A 230 11.07 1.77 0.29
C ILE A 230 9.69 1.11 0.47
N GLU A 231 8.68 1.84 0.92
CA GLU A 231 7.32 1.32 1.08
C GLU A 231 6.78 0.69 -0.21
N VAL A 232 7.35 1.02 -1.37
CA VAL A 232 6.81 0.61 -2.66
C VAL A 232 7.76 -0.31 -3.43
N GLY A 233 7.45 -1.60 -3.40
CA GLY A 233 7.57 -2.46 -4.58
C GLY A 233 8.88 -3.20 -4.83
N VAL A 234 9.92 -3.14 -4.00
CA VAL A 234 11.12 -3.95 -4.27
C VAL A 234 11.11 -5.23 -3.45
N ASP A 235 11.20 -6.34 -4.16
CA ASP A 235 11.30 -7.67 -3.57
C ASP A 235 12.76 -8.09 -3.46
N VAL A 236 13.26 -8.18 -2.21
CA VAL A 236 14.61 -8.66 -1.89
C VAL A 236 14.47 -9.80 -0.86
N PRO A 237 14.32 -11.05 -1.33
CA PRO A 237 14.08 -12.20 -0.43
C PRO A 237 15.17 -12.41 0.61
N ASN A 238 16.40 -11.97 0.31
CA ASN A 238 17.56 -12.10 1.21
C ASN A 238 17.61 -11.03 2.30
N ALA A 239 16.82 -9.95 2.20
CA ALA A 239 16.70 -8.94 3.24
C ALA A 239 15.82 -9.48 4.38
N THR A 240 16.45 -9.87 5.48
CA THR A 240 15.79 -10.49 6.63
C THR A 240 15.70 -9.58 7.85
N VAL A 241 16.40 -8.44 7.85
CA VAL A 241 16.38 -7.50 8.97
C VAL A 241 15.87 -6.14 8.49
N MET A 242 14.85 -5.64 9.18
CA MET A 242 14.30 -4.30 9.03
C MET A 242 14.55 -3.52 10.32
N VAL A 243 15.34 -2.46 10.26
CA VAL A 243 15.52 -1.51 11.34
C VAL A 243 14.75 -0.24 11.00
N ILE A 244 13.87 0.21 11.88
CA ILE A 244 13.10 1.43 11.69
C ILE A 244 13.52 2.41 12.77
N GLU A 245 14.23 3.45 12.37
CA GLU A 245 14.72 4.52 13.25
C GLU A 245 13.60 5.52 13.55
N SER A 246 13.59 6.05 14.78
CA SER A 246 12.53 6.96 15.26
C SER A 246 11.13 6.41 14.97
N ALA A 247 10.90 5.13 15.27
CA ALA A 247 9.69 4.39 14.94
C ALA A 247 8.41 5.04 15.51
N GLU A 248 8.51 5.81 16.58
CA GLU A 248 7.40 6.57 17.17
C GLU A 248 6.81 7.63 16.24
N ARG A 249 7.56 8.03 15.20
CA ARG A 249 7.13 9.03 14.20
C ARG A 249 6.32 8.44 13.05
N PHE A 250 6.26 7.11 12.95
CA PHE A 250 5.50 6.43 11.91
C PHE A 250 4.08 6.08 12.39
N GLY A 251 3.13 6.11 11.46
CA GLY A 251 1.81 5.52 11.68
C GLY A 251 1.86 3.98 11.67
N LEU A 252 0.88 3.32 12.30
CA LEU A 252 0.81 1.85 12.36
C LEU A 252 0.79 1.20 10.97
N SER A 253 0.04 1.77 10.05
CA SER A 253 -0.03 1.28 8.66
C SER A 253 1.33 1.35 7.97
N GLN A 254 2.12 2.42 8.18
CA GLN A 254 3.46 2.56 7.62
C GLN A 254 4.43 1.55 8.23
N LEU A 255 4.42 1.40 9.56
CA LEU A 255 5.23 0.40 10.27
C LEU A 255 4.93 -1.01 9.76
N HIS A 256 3.65 -1.33 9.56
CA HIS A 256 3.22 -2.62 9.01
C HIS A 256 3.72 -2.84 7.58
N GLN A 257 3.63 -1.84 6.71
CA GLN A 257 4.13 -1.91 5.33
C GLN A 257 5.65 -2.08 5.29
N LEU A 258 6.40 -1.33 6.12
CA LEU A 258 7.86 -1.47 6.24
C LEU A 258 8.25 -2.85 6.77
N ARG A 259 7.58 -3.35 7.82
CA ARG A 259 7.77 -4.72 8.31
C ARG A 259 7.58 -5.74 7.20
N GLY A 260 6.56 -5.58 6.37
CA GLY A 260 6.27 -6.46 5.24
C GLY A 260 7.29 -6.47 4.10
N ARG A 261 8.33 -5.60 4.16
CA ARG A 261 9.45 -5.61 3.19
C ARG A 261 10.46 -6.71 3.47
N VAL A 262 10.48 -7.26 4.67
CA VAL A 262 11.25 -8.45 5.04
C VAL A 262 10.31 -9.65 5.21
N GLY A 263 10.86 -10.85 5.39
CA GLY A 263 10.08 -12.07 5.55
C GLY A 263 9.52 -12.63 4.24
N ARG A 264 10.13 -12.32 3.11
CA ARG A 264 9.72 -12.83 1.80
C ARG A 264 10.44 -14.11 1.40
N GLY A 265 11.51 -14.46 2.11
CA GLY A 265 12.21 -15.74 2.02
C GLY A 265 11.72 -16.75 3.06
N GLY A 266 12.27 -17.99 3.04
CA GLY A 266 11.99 -19.04 4.01
C GLY A 266 12.68 -18.86 5.37
N GLU A 267 13.54 -17.86 5.50
CA GLU A 267 14.36 -17.62 6.69
C GLU A 267 13.64 -16.74 7.72
N GLN A 268 14.05 -16.89 8.99
CA GLN A 268 13.52 -16.04 10.06
C GLN A 268 13.89 -14.57 9.80
N SER A 269 12.91 -13.71 9.81
CA SER A 269 13.09 -12.27 9.64
C SER A 269 12.73 -11.49 10.88
N TYR A 270 13.34 -10.31 11.01
CA TYR A 270 13.28 -9.47 12.19
C TYR A 270 12.90 -8.04 11.80
N CYS A 271 12.04 -7.43 12.59
CA CYS A 271 11.71 -6.01 12.51
C CYS A 271 12.07 -5.35 13.84
N ILE A 272 13.00 -4.41 13.83
CA ILE A 272 13.52 -3.76 15.01
C ILE A 272 13.09 -2.31 14.99
N LEU A 273 12.24 -1.92 15.94
CA LEU A 273 11.73 -0.59 16.10
C LEU A 273 12.63 0.16 17.07
N MET A 274 13.31 1.20 16.59
CA MET A 274 14.17 2.05 17.42
C MET A 274 13.41 3.33 17.79
N SER A 275 13.50 3.76 19.04
CA SER A 275 12.89 5.01 19.50
C SER A 275 13.76 5.74 20.51
N GLY A 276 13.46 7.02 20.72
CA GLY A 276 13.96 7.75 21.88
C GLY A 276 13.41 7.20 23.21
N GLU A 277 14.01 7.63 24.33
CA GLU A 277 13.58 7.16 25.66
C GLU A 277 12.19 7.67 26.08
N LYS A 278 11.83 8.86 25.62
CA LYS A 278 10.54 9.50 25.97
C LYS A 278 9.51 9.27 24.89
N LEU A 279 8.52 8.46 25.18
CA LEU A 279 7.39 8.18 24.29
C LEU A 279 6.09 8.72 24.86
N SER A 280 5.23 9.25 23.99
CA SER A 280 3.82 9.49 24.35
C SER A 280 3.11 8.17 24.61
N LYS A 281 1.98 8.20 25.34
CA LYS A 281 1.15 7.01 25.58
C LYS A 281 0.70 6.36 24.26
N GLU A 282 0.32 7.16 23.28
CA GLU A 282 -0.13 6.70 21.96
C GLU A 282 1.01 6.05 21.15
N SER A 283 2.19 6.69 21.14
CA SER A 283 3.37 6.12 20.45
C SER A 283 3.76 4.78 21.07
N ARG A 284 3.76 4.69 22.41
CA ARG A 284 4.03 3.44 23.10
C ARG A 284 3.02 2.36 22.72
N ALA A 285 1.72 2.67 22.77
CA ALA A 285 0.66 1.72 22.41
C ALA A 285 0.81 1.23 20.95
N ARG A 286 1.22 2.09 20.01
CA ARG A 286 1.48 1.70 18.62
C ARG A 286 2.67 0.75 18.50
N LEU A 287 3.78 1.04 19.17
CA LEU A 287 4.99 0.20 19.12
C LEU A 287 4.76 -1.15 19.80
N ASP A 288 4.05 -1.17 20.94
CA ASP A 288 3.67 -2.40 21.64
C ASP A 288 2.79 -3.29 20.75
N ALA A 289 1.77 -2.70 20.11
CA ALA A 289 0.91 -3.43 19.17
C ALA A 289 1.69 -4.06 18.00
N MET A 290 2.68 -3.35 17.45
CA MET A 290 3.55 -3.88 16.41
C MET A 290 4.36 -5.09 16.88
N CYS A 291 4.75 -5.13 18.17
CA CYS A 291 5.47 -6.25 18.77
C CYS A 291 4.54 -7.44 19.10
N GLU A 292 3.29 -7.18 19.47
CA GLU A 292 2.32 -8.19 19.89
C GLU A 292 1.72 -8.99 18.73
N THR A 293 1.54 -8.36 17.55
CA THR A 293 0.83 -9.02 16.45
C THR A 293 1.45 -8.78 15.08
N ASN A 294 1.38 -9.82 14.23
CA ASN A 294 1.67 -9.72 12.80
C ASN A 294 0.40 -9.48 11.96
N ASP A 295 -0.78 -9.56 12.57
CA ASP A 295 -2.07 -9.39 11.90
C ASP A 295 -2.30 -7.90 11.57
N GLY A 296 -2.29 -7.59 10.28
CA GLY A 296 -2.48 -6.23 9.77
C GLY A 296 -3.88 -5.69 10.03
N PHE A 297 -4.92 -6.54 10.05
CA PHE A 297 -6.30 -6.09 10.33
C PHE A 297 -6.43 -5.64 11.78
N ARG A 298 -5.85 -6.40 12.71
CA ARG A 298 -5.82 -6.01 14.13
C ARG A 298 -5.06 -4.71 14.34
N LEU A 299 -3.94 -4.50 13.62
CA LEU A 299 -3.20 -3.24 13.66
C LEU A 299 -4.02 -2.08 13.09
N ALA A 300 -4.75 -2.29 12.00
CA ALA A 300 -5.60 -1.26 11.41
C ALA A 300 -6.78 -0.87 12.32
N GLU A 301 -7.41 -1.85 12.99
CA GLU A 301 -8.45 -1.60 13.98
C GLU A 301 -7.92 -0.80 15.18
N LEU A 302 -6.70 -1.10 15.62
CA LEU A 302 -6.07 -0.36 16.70
C LEU A 302 -5.69 1.06 16.28
N ASP A 303 -5.16 1.24 15.06
CA ASP A 303 -4.84 2.57 14.51
C ASP A 303 -6.09 3.47 14.49
N LEU A 304 -7.21 2.88 14.07
CA LEU A 304 -8.49 3.56 14.04
C LEU A 304 -8.97 3.96 15.45
N LYS A 305 -8.81 3.09 16.44
CA LYS A 305 -9.16 3.37 17.85
C LYS A 305 -8.27 4.46 18.46
N LEU A 306 -6.96 4.43 18.19
CA LEU A 306 -6.00 5.39 18.72
C LEU A 306 -6.17 6.80 18.15
N ARG A 307 -6.56 6.91 16.88
CA ARG A 307 -6.81 8.22 16.25
C ARG A 307 -8.10 8.90 16.71
N GLY A 308 -9.05 8.13 17.24
CA GLY A 308 -10.35 8.65 17.68
C GLY A 308 -11.26 9.12 16.54
N ALA A 309 -12.50 9.45 16.88
CA ALA A 309 -13.54 9.84 15.90
C ALA A 309 -13.28 11.20 15.22
N GLY A 310 -12.42 12.06 15.79
CA GLY A 310 -12.15 13.41 15.27
C GLY A 310 -11.22 13.46 14.05
N ASP A 311 -10.38 12.46 13.87
CA ASP A 311 -9.32 12.47 12.86
C ASP A 311 -9.67 11.59 11.62
N ILE A 312 -10.87 11.02 11.60
CA ILE A 312 -11.36 10.22 10.47
C ILE A 312 -11.41 11.07 9.19
N ASN A 313 -11.69 12.36 9.29
CA ASN A 313 -11.73 13.29 8.16
C ASN A 313 -10.35 13.52 7.51
N GLY A 314 -9.25 13.41 8.25
CA GLY A 314 -7.87 13.55 7.73
C GLY A 314 -7.33 12.30 7.04
N THR A 315 -7.87 11.13 7.36
CA THR A 315 -7.42 9.82 6.83
C THR A 315 -8.28 9.26 5.72
N LEU A 316 -9.43 9.88 5.44
CA LEU A 316 -10.26 9.55 4.29
C LEU A 316 -9.60 10.04 3.00
N GLN A 317 -8.61 9.29 2.51
CA GLN A 317 -8.01 9.45 1.18
C GLN A 317 -9.04 9.33 0.03
N SER A 318 -10.29 9.05 0.36
CA SER A 318 -11.42 8.97 -0.57
C SER A 318 -12.17 10.28 -0.77
N GLY A 319 -11.83 11.35 -0.04
CA GLY A 319 -12.53 12.65 -0.19
C GLY A 319 -13.97 12.69 0.32
N MET A 320 -14.49 11.61 0.88
CA MET A 320 -15.83 11.56 1.47
C MET A 320 -15.77 11.85 2.96
N ALA A 321 -16.31 13.00 3.36
CA ALA A 321 -16.69 13.23 4.75
C ALA A 321 -17.91 12.37 5.06
N PHE A 322 -17.79 11.44 6.03
CA PHE A 322 -18.99 10.78 6.58
C PHE A 322 -19.76 11.79 7.44
N ASP A 323 -20.78 12.41 6.86
CA ASP A 323 -21.75 13.22 7.60
C ASP A 323 -22.82 12.32 8.24
N LEU A 324 -22.37 11.33 9.01
CA LEU A 324 -23.26 10.48 9.79
C LEU A 324 -23.63 11.21 11.08
N LYS A 325 -24.90 11.59 11.24
CA LYS A 325 -25.38 12.41 12.36
C LYS A 325 -25.28 11.73 13.73
N ILE A 326 -25.43 10.40 13.78
CA ILE A 326 -25.52 9.63 15.03
C ILE A 326 -24.64 8.37 15.03
N ALA A 327 -24.27 7.83 13.90
CA ALA A 327 -23.49 6.60 13.82
C ALA A 327 -21.99 6.89 13.72
N ASN A 328 -21.19 6.16 14.51
CA ASN A 328 -19.75 6.15 14.40
C ASN A 328 -19.31 4.82 13.76
N PRO A 329 -18.82 4.83 12.51
CA PRO A 329 -18.44 3.60 11.79
C PRO A 329 -17.39 2.75 12.52
N THR A 330 -16.66 3.36 13.45
CA THR A 330 -15.62 2.69 14.25
C THR A 330 -16.17 1.96 15.46
N LEU A 331 -17.19 2.54 16.09
CA LEU A 331 -17.79 2.03 17.32
C LEU A 331 -19.02 1.16 17.06
N ASP A 332 -19.78 1.49 16.01
CA ASP A 332 -21.10 0.92 15.71
C ASP A 332 -21.04 -0.20 14.64
N VAL A 333 -19.94 -0.93 14.62
CA VAL A 333 -19.66 -2.00 13.63
C VAL A 333 -20.78 -3.02 13.51
N GLN A 334 -21.29 -3.51 14.64
CA GLN A 334 -22.37 -4.50 14.66
C GLN A 334 -23.66 -3.93 14.09
N ILE A 335 -23.97 -2.68 14.43
CA ILE A 335 -25.15 -1.97 13.93
C ILE A 335 -25.04 -1.77 12.40
N LEU A 336 -23.86 -1.40 11.90
CA LEU A 336 -23.61 -1.25 10.47
C LEU A 336 -23.81 -2.56 9.70
N THR A 337 -23.30 -3.67 10.23
CA THR A 337 -23.46 -5.00 9.62
C THR A 337 -24.93 -5.38 9.53
N VAL A 338 -25.67 -5.29 10.64
CA VAL A 338 -27.10 -5.61 10.69
C VAL A 338 -27.92 -4.68 9.79
N SER A 339 -27.60 -3.39 9.77
CA SER A 339 -28.27 -2.41 8.92
C SER A 339 -28.05 -2.70 7.43
N ARG A 340 -26.84 -3.10 7.03
CA ARG A 340 -26.54 -3.47 5.64
C ARG A 340 -27.29 -4.74 5.23
N GLU A 341 -27.29 -5.77 6.06
CA GLU A 341 -28.02 -7.01 5.80
C GLU A 341 -29.51 -6.74 5.67
N ALA A 342 -30.09 -5.92 6.55
CA ALA A 342 -31.49 -5.53 6.46
C ALA A 342 -31.79 -4.75 5.17
N ALA A 343 -30.93 -3.79 4.80
CA ALA A 343 -31.07 -3.02 3.57
C ALA A 343 -30.96 -3.93 2.33
N ALA A 344 -30.01 -4.85 2.29
CA ALA A 344 -29.85 -5.81 1.21
C ALA A 344 -31.08 -6.73 1.10
N GLY A 345 -31.61 -7.20 2.22
CA GLY A 345 -32.84 -8.00 2.25
C GLY A 345 -34.06 -7.26 1.69
N ILE A 346 -34.24 -5.99 2.06
CA ILE A 346 -35.31 -5.14 1.54
C ILE A 346 -35.15 -4.91 0.03
N LEU A 347 -33.94 -4.52 -0.40
CA LEU A 347 -33.67 -4.20 -1.81
C LEU A 347 -33.73 -5.44 -2.75
N SER A 348 -33.44 -6.64 -2.22
CA SER A 348 -33.60 -7.88 -3.00
C SER A 348 -35.05 -8.15 -3.38
N GLY A 349 -36.00 -7.78 -2.52
CA GLY A 349 -37.45 -7.93 -2.76
C GLY A 349 -38.12 -6.71 -3.40
N ASP A 350 -37.63 -5.50 -3.12
CA ASP A 350 -38.23 -4.24 -3.58
C ASP A 350 -37.14 -3.18 -3.87
N ARG A 351 -36.45 -3.32 -5.00
CA ARG A 351 -35.36 -2.39 -5.42
C ARG A 351 -35.84 -0.93 -5.49
N GLY A 352 -37.10 -0.67 -5.83
CA GLY A 352 -37.70 0.65 -5.98
C GLY A 352 -38.24 1.24 -4.67
N LEU A 353 -38.26 0.46 -3.58
CA LEU A 353 -38.96 0.80 -2.33
C LEU A 353 -40.42 1.20 -2.63
N SER A 354 -41.09 0.46 -3.54
CA SER A 354 -42.39 0.75 -4.07
C SER A 354 -43.54 0.21 -3.19
N LEU A 355 -43.25 -0.78 -2.36
CA LEU A 355 -44.23 -1.38 -1.47
C LEU A 355 -44.72 -0.37 -0.40
N PRO A 356 -45.98 -0.44 0.02
CA PRO A 356 -46.52 0.47 1.04
C PRO A 356 -45.71 0.51 2.35
N GLU A 357 -45.24 -0.64 2.80
CA GLU A 357 -44.41 -0.81 4.01
C GLU A 357 -43.06 -0.10 3.90
N HIS A 358 -42.50 0.07 2.69
CA HIS A 358 -41.22 0.75 2.46
C HIS A 358 -41.37 2.24 2.16
N ARG A 359 -42.57 2.81 2.23
CA ARG A 359 -42.83 4.23 1.94
C ARG A 359 -41.98 5.18 2.79
N GLY A 360 -41.82 4.86 4.07
CA GLY A 360 -40.99 5.66 4.99
C GLY A 360 -39.53 5.66 4.58
N LEU A 361 -38.96 4.53 4.19
CA LEU A 361 -37.59 4.40 3.69
C LEU A 361 -37.39 5.17 2.38
N ARG A 362 -38.35 5.13 1.47
CA ARG A 362 -38.33 5.90 0.21
C ARG A 362 -38.33 7.40 0.46
N GLU A 363 -39.11 7.87 1.42
CA GLU A 363 -39.14 9.30 1.81
C GLU A 363 -37.82 9.73 2.49
N LEU A 364 -37.26 8.92 3.38
CA LEU A 364 -35.96 9.16 3.99
C LEU A 364 -34.87 9.19 2.92
N ARG A 365 -34.83 8.23 2.01
CA ARG A 365 -33.86 8.22 0.89
C ARG A 365 -33.94 9.53 0.10
N ARG A 366 -35.12 10.02 -0.27
CA ARG A 366 -35.27 11.30 -0.99
C ARG A 366 -34.71 12.49 -0.21
N ARG A 367 -34.90 12.52 1.11
CA ARG A 367 -34.34 13.60 1.97
C ARG A 367 -32.83 13.57 2.07
N TYR A 368 -32.21 12.39 1.99
CA TYR A 368 -30.76 12.23 2.04
C TYR A 368 -30.11 12.35 0.67
N SER A 369 -30.74 11.90 -0.42
CA SER A 369 -30.25 12.04 -1.81
C SER A 369 -30.27 13.48 -2.34
N GLY A 370 -30.97 14.40 -1.71
CA GLY A 370 -31.01 15.82 -2.11
C GLY A 370 -29.77 16.64 -1.74
N ARG A 371 -28.74 16.02 -1.15
CA ARG A 371 -27.43 16.64 -0.87
C ARG A 371 -26.37 15.87 -1.65
N GLU A 372 -26.07 16.36 -2.86
CA GLU A 372 -25.05 15.85 -3.78
C GLU A 372 -25.26 14.37 -4.19
N GLU A 373 -25.95 14.17 -5.29
CA GLU A 373 -25.93 12.91 -6.04
C GLU A 373 -24.51 12.69 -6.58
N ILE A 374 -23.67 12.07 -5.80
CA ILE A 374 -22.67 11.18 -6.40
C ILE A 374 -23.47 9.96 -6.82
N ASP A 375 -23.76 9.90 -8.10
CA ASP A 375 -24.50 8.76 -8.69
C ASP A 375 -23.63 7.51 -8.62
N PHE A 376 -23.74 6.78 -7.51
CA PHE A 376 -23.05 5.51 -7.32
C PHE A 376 -23.57 4.40 -8.26
N SER A 377 -24.66 4.62 -8.99
CA SER A 377 -25.13 3.67 -10.00
C SER A 377 -24.17 3.54 -11.19
N MET A 378 -23.24 4.50 -11.34
CA MET A 378 -22.15 4.44 -12.31
C MET A 378 -20.91 3.67 -11.78
N ILE A 379 -20.96 3.18 -10.54
CA ILE A 379 -19.84 2.51 -9.85
C ILE A 379 -20.10 1.01 -9.69
N SER A 380 -21.32 0.54 -9.95
CA SER A 380 -21.71 -0.87 -9.87
C SER A 380 -21.61 -1.60 -11.21
#